data_15034f32908ae843ce5707b6368fe2d0
#
_entry.id   15034f32908ae843ce5707b6368fe2d0
#
_cell.length_a   1.000
_cell.length_b   1.000
_cell.length_c   1.000
_cell.angle_alpha   90.00
_cell.angle_beta   90.00
_cell.angle_gamma   90.00
#
_symmetry.space_group_name_H-M   'P 1'
#
loop_
_entity.id
_entity.type
_entity.pdbx_description
1 polymer ?
#
loop_
_entity_poly.entity_id
_entity_poly.type
_entity_poly.pdbx_seq_one_letter_code
_entity_poly.pdbx_strand_id
1 'polypeptide(L)'
;GQRIYLCVEAADPERVKSLLDILDRYDAHAAFYCTEAFLREGGDLLRRMTATGQAIGLAVDAAADRPVTEQLETGNRLLSQAASVKTRLAWIENAGEESVSAAEAAGFCPLDPDLDRAAYPLSSTGAADTLLQRVTSRGGEVTVWLGDSANAAGLGTFLSAAEAADDRCLAMTETVS
;
A
#
# COMPACT_ATOMS: atom_id res chain seq x y z
N GLY A 1 4.81 -3.90 -21.37
CA GLY A 1 3.96 -4.09 -20.25
C GLY A 1 3.75 -2.83 -19.41
N GLN A 2 2.70 -2.86 -18.62
CA GLN A 2 2.35 -1.75 -17.75
C GLN A 2 3.12 -1.84 -16.43
N ARG A 3 3.21 -0.70 -15.73
CA ARG A 3 3.70 -0.61 -14.37
C ARG A 3 2.51 -0.44 -13.44
N ILE A 4 2.37 -1.35 -12.48
CA ILE A 4 1.24 -1.40 -11.57
C ILE A 4 1.76 -1.20 -10.14
N TYR A 5 1.19 -0.26 -9.43
CA TYR A 5 1.55 0.05 -8.05
C TYR A 5 0.39 -0.33 -7.14
N LEU A 6 0.47 -1.53 -6.56
CA LEU A 6 -0.52 -2.01 -5.60
C LEU A 6 -0.19 -1.47 -4.23
N CYS A 7 -1.18 -0.86 -3.58
CA CYS A 7 -1.03 -0.25 -2.27
C CYS A 7 -2.06 -0.88 -1.32
N VAL A 8 -1.60 -1.46 -0.23
CA VAL A 8 -2.44 -2.13 0.76
C VAL A 8 -2.31 -1.48 2.12
N GLU A 9 -3.33 -1.64 2.96
CA GLU A 9 -3.25 -1.26 4.37
C GLU A 9 -2.68 -2.42 5.17
N ALA A 10 -1.65 -2.15 5.95
CA ALA A 10 -1.08 -3.12 6.88
C ALA A 10 -1.62 -2.87 8.28
N ALA A 11 -2.55 -3.69 8.72
CA ALA A 11 -3.16 -3.63 10.04
C ALA A 11 -3.15 -5.00 10.73
N ASP A 12 -3.46 -6.06 10.00
CA ASP A 12 -3.49 -7.42 10.51
C ASP A 12 -2.18 -8.15 10.15
N PRO A 13 -1.35 -8.55 11.13
CA PRO A 13 -0.08 -9.22 10.87
C PRO A 13 -0.21 -10.52 10.07
N GLU A 14 -1.23 -11.32 10.32
CA GLU A 14 -1.41 -12.59 9.59
C GLU A 14 -1.71 -12.34 8.11
N ARG A 15 -2.55 -11.37 7.81
CA ARG A 15 -2.85 -10.98 6.43
C ARG A 15 -1.59 -10.44 5.75
N VAL A 16 -0.86 -9.55 6.41
CA VAL A 16 0.39 -8.98 5.86
C VAL A 16 1.38 -10.10 5.54
N LYS A 17 1.56 -11.06 6.44
CA LYS A 17 2.44 -12.20 6.20
C LYS A 17 2.00 -13.00 4.97
N SER A 18 0.70 -13.28 4.83
CA SER A 18 0.17 -13.99 3.66
C SER A 18 0.43 -13.24 2.36
N LEU A 19 0.24 -11.92 2.36
CA LEU A 19 0.50 -11.10 1.17
C LEU A 19 1.99 -11.07 0.83
N LEU A 20 2.86 -10.95 1.81
CA LEU A 20 4.32 -10.99 1.60
C LEU A 20 4.76 -12.33 1.02
N ASP A 21 4.21 -13.44 1.50
CA ASP A 21 4.52 -14.77 0.97
C ASP A 21 4.14 -14.89 -0.51
N ILE A 22 3.00 -14.32 -0.91
CA ILE A 22 2.56 -14.31 -2.31
C ILE A 22 3.46 -13.42 -3.17
N LEU A 23 3.80 -12.23 -2.69
CA LEU A 23 4.71 -11.32 -3.40
C LEU A 23 6.07 -11.98 -3.65
N ASP A 24 6.62 -12.67 -2.65
CA ASP A 24 7.88 -13.39 -2.79
C ASP A 24 7.80 -14.47 -3.86
N ARG A 25 6.68 -15.20 -3.91
CA ARG A 25 6.48 -16.28 -4.89
C ARG A 25 6.56 -15.77 -6.33
N TYR A 26 6.06 -14.57 -6.58
CA TYR A 26 6.03 -13.98 -7.93
C TYR A 26 7.14 -12.97 -8.17
N ASP A 27 8.06 -12.80 -7.22
CA ASP A 27 9.09 -11.76 -7.27
C ASP A 27 8.47 -10.39 -7.60
N ALA A 28 7.35 -10.09 -6.96
CA ALA A 28 6.59 -8.87 -7.16
C ALA A 28 6.70 -7.96 -5.95
N HIS A 29 6.36 -6.69 -6.13
CA HIS A 29 6.45 -5.68 -5.10
C HIS A 29 5.13 -4.93 -4.94
N ALA A 30 4.90 -4.42 -3.74
CA ALA A 30 3.75 -3.60 -3.38
C ALA A 30 4.15 -2.57 -2.32
N ALA A 31 3.23 -1.70 -1.96
CA ALA A 31 3.40 -0.76 -0.86
C ALA A 31 2.45 -1.13 0.29
N PHE A 32 2.98 -1.13 1.50
CA PHE A 32 2.24 -1.41 2.72
C PHE A 32 2.12 -0.14 3.54
N TYR A 33 0.92 0.42 3.59
CA TYR A 33 0.62 1.61 4.39
C TYR A 33 0.16 1.13 5.76
N CYS A 34 0.99 1.38 6.77
CA CYS A 34 0.91 0.74 8.08
C CYS A 34 0.15 1.60 9.08
N THR A 35 -0.81 0.99 9.79
CA THR A 35 -1.47 1.63 10.93
C THR A 35 -0.52 1.74 12.10
N GLU A 36 -0.83 2.64 13.04
CA GLU A 36 -0.02 2.81 14.24
C GLU A 36 0.08 1.52 15.05
N ALA A 37 -1.05 0.80 15.19
CA ALA A 37 -1.06 -0.49 15.89
C ALA A 37 -0.13 -1.51 15.22
N PHE A 38 -0.15 -1.59 13.90
CA PHE A 38 0.75 -2.50 13.16
C PHE A 38 2.21 -2.10 13.37
N LEU A 39 2.52 -0.81 13.32
CA LEU A 39 3.89 -0.33 13.54
C LEU A 39 4.42 -0.69 14.94
N ARG A 40 3.54 -0.74 15.95
CA ARG A 40 3.93 -1.13 17.30
C ARG A 40 4.22 -2.62 17.43
N GLU A 41 3.51 -3.45 16.70
CA GLU A 41 3.53 -4.92 16.91
C GLU A 41 4.23 -5.68 15.80
N GLY A 42 4.35 -5.09 14.59
CA GLY A 42 4.77 -5.78 13.38
C GLY A 42 6.26 -5.68 13.04
N GLY A 43 7.13 -5.53 14.03
CA GLY A 43 8.57 -5.27 13.77
C GLY A 43 9.23 -6.26 12.82
N ASP A 44 9.01 -7.56 13.00
CA ASP A 44 9.57 -8.59 12.13
C ASP A 44 9.09 -8.45 10.68
N LEU A 45 7.80 -8.16 10.50
CA LEU A 45 7.22 -7.97 9.17
C LEU A 45 7.70 -6.67 8.52
N LEU A 46 7.86 -5.61 9.29
CA LEU A 46 8.43 -4.35 8.79
C LEU A 46 9.85 -4.55 8.29
N ARG A 47 10.68 -5.28 9.03
CA ARG A 47 12.04 -5.61 8.59
C ARG A 47 12.03 -6.51 7.36
N ARG A 48 11.09 -7.45 7.27
CA ARG A 48 10.91 -8.28 6.08
C ARG A 48 10.54 -7.44 4.86
N MET A 49 9.65 -6.46 5.02
CA MET A 49 9.29 -5.54 3.94
C MET A 49 10.52 -4.82 3.38
N THR A 50 11.36 -4.26 4.26
CA THR A 50 12.59 -3.59 3.82
C THR A 50 13.55 -4.56 3.14
N ALA A 51 13.71 -5.76 3.67
CA ALA A 51 14.62 -6.77 3.13
C ALA A 51 14.19 -7.29 1.76
N THR A 52 12.89 -7.27 1.45
CA THR A 52 12.36 -7.83 0.19
C THR A 52 11.95 -6.76 -0.83
N GLY A 53 12.30 -5.50 -0.58
CA GLY A 53 12.08 -4.41 -1.54
C GLY A 53 10.63 -3.91 -1.62
N GLN A 54 9.83 -4.14 -0.58
CA GLN A 54 8.49 -3.57 -0.50
C GLN A 54 8.57 -2.12 -0.04
N ALA A 55 7.65 -1.28 -0.48
CA ALA A 55 7.54 0.07 0.04
C ALA A 55 6.74 0.08 1.33
N ILE A 56 7.11 0.95 2.26
CA ILE A 56 6.40 1.17 3.51
C ILE A 56 5.86 2.60 3.52
N GLY A 57 4.57 2.75 3.81
CA GLY A 57 3.93 4.03 4.05
C GLY A 57 3.25 4.04 5.41
N LEU A 58 2.64 5.16 5.74
CA LEU A 58 1.90 5.35 6.99
C LEU A 58 0.41 5.53 6.67
N ALA A 59 -0.45 4.79 7.37
CA ALA A 59 -1.89 4.95 7.27
C ALA A 59 -2.39 5.75 8.47
N VAL A 60 -3.02 6.88 8.19
CA VAL A 60 -3.57 7.77 9.21
C VAL A 60 -5.03 8.12 8.88
N ASP A 61 -5.73 8.74 9.82
CA ASP A 61 -7.15 9.04 9.67
C ASP A 61 -7.41 10.50 10.03
N ALA A 62 -7.91 11.26 9.05
CA ALA A 62 -8.24 12.66 9.23
C ALA A 62 -9.47 12.86 10.16
N ALA A 63 -10.29 11.84 10.34
CA ALA A 63 -11.45 11.89 11.25
C ALA A 63 -11.08 11.58 12.71
N ALA A 64 -9.85 11.18 12.99
CA ALA A 64 -9.40 10.92 14.36
C ALA A 64 -9.22 12.23 15.14
N ASP A 65 -9.15 12.12 16.47
CA ASP A 65 -9.04 13.29 17.36
C ASP A 65 -7.68 13.98 17.30
N ARG A 66 -6.66 13.34 16.72
CA ARG A 66 -5.33 13.91 16.57
C ARG A 66 -5.11 14.43 15.15
N PRO A 67 -4.39 15.55 14.97
CA PRO A 67 -4.03 16.03 13.63
C PRO A 67 -3.25 14.99 12.83
N VAL A 68 -3.44 14.95 11.52
CA VAL A 68 -2.72 13.99 10.64
C VAL A 68 -1.21 14.13 10.75
N THR A 69 -0.69 15.34 10.89
CA THR A 69 0.76 15.59 11.04
C THR A 69 1.31 14.92 12.29
N GLU A 70 0.59 14.98 13.41
CA GLU A 70 0.98 14.30 14.64
C GLU A 70 0.95 12.79 14.50
N GLN A 71 -0.09 12.24 13.83
CA GLN A 71 -0.17 10.81 13.54
C GLN A 71 1.00 10.36 12.67
N LEU A 72 1.37 11.14 11.66
CA LEU A 72 2.49 10.83 10.77
C LEU A 72 3.84 10.88 11.50
N GLU A 73 4.05 11.85 12.37
CA GLU A 73 5.26 11.93 13.19
C GLU A 73 5.38 10.72 14.12
N THR A 74 4.28 10.35 14.78
CA THR A 74 4.23 9.15 15.62
C THR A 74 4.54 7.90 14.81
N GLY A 75 3.94 7.77 13.62
CA GLY A 75 4.17 6.64 12.74
C GLY A 75 5.64 6.49 12.35
N ASN A 76 6.31 7.57 11.97
CA ASN A 76 7.73 7.54 11.62
C ASN A 76 8.63 7.24 12.82
N ARG A 77 8.26 7.72 14.01
CA ARG A 77 9.02 7.37 15.21
C ARG A 77 8.96 5.87 15.49
N LEU A 78 7.76 5.28 15.39
CA LEU A 78 7.57 3.84 15.59
C LEU A 78 8.29 3.02 14.52
N LEU A 79 8.19 3.44 13.26
CA LEU A 79 8.86 2.77 12.15
C LEU A 79 10.39 2.82 12.32
N SER A 80 10.92 3.96 12.71
CA SER A 80 12.35 4.13 12.97
C SER A 80 12.82 3.21 14.10
N GLN A 81 12.03 3.08 15.16
CA GLN A 81 12.35 2.19 16.28
C GLN A 81 12.33 0.72 15.86
N ALA A 82 11.37 0.33 15.02
CA ALA A 82 11.17 -1.07 14.62
C ALA A 82 12.12 -1.53 13.50
N ALA A 83 12.41 -0.68 12.52
CA ALA A 83 13.09 -1.07 11.29
C ALA A 83 14.20 -0.10 10.83
N SER A 84 14.50 0.91 11.61
CA SER A 84 15.55 1.91 11.34
C SER A 84 15.36 2.66 10.02
N VAL A 85 14.13 2.84 9.60
CA VAL A 85 13.76 3.61 8.40
C VAL A 85 12.64 4.58 8.71
N LYS A 86 12.48 5.56 7.84
CA LYS A 86 11.36 6.50 7.84
C LYS A 86 10.78 6.57 6.43
N THR A 87 9.57 7.10 6.30
CA THR A 87 8.90 7.22 5.01
C THR A 87 8.20 8.56 4.87
N ARG A 88 7.99 9.00 3.64
CA ARG A 88 7.16 10.16 3.31
C ARG A 88 5.83 9.74 2.67
N LEU A 89 5.66 8.45 2.38
CA LEU A 89 4.42 7.91 1.81
C LEU A 89 3.34 7.86 2.88
N ALA A 90 2.15 8.34 2.55
CA ALA A 90 1.03 8.40 3.48
C ALA A 90 -0.28 8.04 2.79
N TRP A 91 -1.13 7.29 3.47
CA TRP A 91 -2.54 7.14 3.16
C TRP A 91 -3.35 7.87 4.23
N ILE A 92 -4.25 8.76 3.81
CA ILE A 92 -5.10 9.53 4.73
C ILE A 92 -6.53 9.08 4.54
N GLU A 93 -7.03 8.28 5.48
CA GLU A 93 -8.43 7.89 5.51
C GLU A 93 -9.29 9.11 5.85
N ASN A 94 -10.47 9.21 5.25
CA ASN A 94 -11.36 10.37 5.41
C ASN A 94 -10.67 11.70 5.04
N ALA A 95 -9.80 11.67 4.07
CA ALA A 95 -9.03 12.83 3.65
C ALA A 95 -9.93 13.94 3.13
N GLY A 96 -9.56 15.16 3.45
CA GLY A 96 -10.12 16.37 2.89
C GLY A 96 -8.99 17.27 2.44
N GLU A 97 -9.34 18.38 1.82
CA GLU A 97 -8.37 19.32 1.29
C GLU A 97 -7.40 19.82 2.36
N GLU A 98 -7.93 20.10 3.56
CA GLU A 98 -7.13 20.59 4.69
C GLU A 98 -6.13 19.55 5.19
N SER A 99 -6.55 18.29 5.36
CA SER A 99 -5.66 17.24 5.86
C SER A 99 -4.58 16.89 4.86
N VAL A 100 -4.90 16.85 3.57
CA VAL A 100 -3.93 16.62 2.51
C VAL A 100 -2.90 17.75 2.45
N SER A 101 -3.35 19.00 2.50
CA SER A 101 -2.45 20.17 2.46
C SER A 101 -1.54 20.18 3.68
N ALA A 102 -2.03 19.84 4.87
CA ALA A 102 -1.24 19.79 6.09
C ALA A 102 -0.14 18.71 5.99
N ALA A 103 -0.48 17.53 5.47
CA ALA A 103 0.47 16.46 5.27
C ALA A 103 1.56 16.84 4.26
N GLU A 104 1.18 17.45 3.14
CA GLU A 104 2.12 17.93 2.12
C GLU A 104 3.05 19.01 2.67
N ALA A 105 2.51 19.95 3.43
CA ALA A 105 3.32 20.99 4.08
C ALA A 105 4.33 20.42 5.07
N ALA A 106 4.02 19.29 5.68
CA ALA A 106 4.93 18.58 6.58
C ALA A 106 5.93 17.67 5.82
N GLY A 107 5.88 17.65 4.49
CA GLY A 107 6.82 16.93 3.64
C GLY A 107 6.38 15.52 3.26
N PHE A 108 5.14 15.17 3.49
CA PHE A 108 4.61 13.85 3.11
C PHE A 108 4.00 13.86 1.71
N CYS A 109 3.87 12.65 1.15
CA CYS A 109 3.32 12.41 -0.17
C CYS A 109 2.03 11.59 -0.03
N PRO A 110 0.86 12.23 0.18
CA PRO A 110 -0.40 11.51 0.28
C PRO A 110 -0.72 10.76 -1.02
N LEU A 111 -1.14 9.51 -0.88
CA LEU A 111 -1.54 8.70 -2.03
C LEU A 111 -2.84 9.22 -2.62
N ASP A 112 -2.84 9.44 -3.92
CA ASP A 112 -4.03 9.77 -4.72
C ASP A 112 -4.17 8.68 -5.80
N PRO A 113 -4.87 7.57 -5.51
CA PRO A 113 -4.88 6.40 -6.37
C PRO A 113 -5.74 6.61 -7.62
N ASP A 114 -5.33 5.96 -8.72
CA ASP A 114 -6.12 5.90 -9.95
C ASP A 114 -7.36 5.03 -9.78
N LEU A 115 -7.21 3.93 -9.05
CA LEU A 115 -8.28 2.97 -8.77
C LEU A 115 -8.30 2.69 -7.26
N ASP A 116 -9.48 2.38 -6.71
CA ASP A 116 -9.59 2.10 -5.29
C ASP A 116 -10.46 0.88 -4.98
N ARG A 117 -10.42 0.44 -3.73
CA ARG A 117 -11.07 -0.77 -3.23
C ARG A 117 -12.60 -0.73 -3.29
N ALA A 118 -13.20 0.45 -3.36
CA ALA A 118 -14.66 0.58 -3.40
C ALA A 118 -15.21 -0.02 -4.69
N ALA A 119 -14.51 0.19 -5.81
CA ALA A 119 -14.89 -0.35 -7.10
C ALA A 119 -14.12 -1.64 -7.45
N TYR A 120 -12.88 -1.76 -6.98
CA TYR A 120 -11.96 -2.84 -7.38
C TYR A 120 -11.30 -3.48 -6.16
N PRO A 121 -12.05 -4.23 -5.33
CA PRO A 121 -11.45 -5.00 -4.25
C PRO A 121 -10.63 -6.17 -4.82
N LEU A 122 -9.70 -6.72 -4.03
CA LEU A 122 -8.85 -7.82 -4.47
C LEU A 122 -9.02 -9.02 -3.52
N SER A 123 -10.24 -9.50 -3.36
CA SER A 123 -10.61 -10.51 -2.38
C SER A 123 -10.99 -11.87 -2.97
N SER A 124 -10.89 -12.03 -4.30
CA SER A 124 -11.22 -13.28 -4.98
C SER A 124 -10.54 -13.35 -6.33
N THR A 125 -10.57 -14.54 -6.96
CA THR A 125 -10.03 -14.73 -8.31
C THR A 125 -10.81 -13.92 -9.35
N GLY A 126 -12.14 -13.84 -9.20
CA GLY A 126 -12.97 -13.03 -10.10
C GLY A 126 -12.68 -11.53 -9.95
N ALA A 127 -12.47 -11.08 -8.72
CA ALA A 127 -12.10 -9.68 -8.46
C ALA A 127 -10.73 -9.35 -9.09
N ALA A 128 -9.79 -10.29 -9.04
CA ALA A 128 -8.48 -10.11 -9.68
C ALA A 128 -8.60 -9.92 -11.19
N ASP A 129 -9.42 -10.71 -11.85
CA ASP A 129 -9.63 -10.60 -13.29
C ASP A 129 -10.27 -9.26 -13.65
N THR A 130 -11.25 -8.81 -12.87
CA THR A 130 -11.93 -7.53 -13.07
C THR A 130 -10.96 -6.37 -12.91
N LEU A 131 -10.11 -6.41 -11.87
CA LEU A 131 -9.11 -5.37 -11.66
C LEU A 131 -8.10 -5.31 -12.79
N LEU A 132 -7.58 -6.46 -13.24
CA LEU A 132 -6.60 -6.47 -14.32
C LEU A 132 -7.19 -5.97 -15.63
N GLN A 133 -8.44 -6.30 -15.96
CA GLN A 133 -9.12 -5.76 -17.11
C GLN A 133 -9.20 -4.22 -17.06
N ARG A 134 -9.50 -3.67 -15.87
CA ARG A 134 -9.57 -2.22 -15.70
C ARG A 134 -8.19 -1.56 -15.81
N VAL A 135 -7.17 -2.18 -15.23
CA VAL A 135 -5.78 -1.71 -15.37
C VAL A 135 -5.36 -1.70 -16.83
N THR A 136 -5.62 -2.76 -17.55
CA THR A 136 -5.30 -2.88 -18.98
C THR A 136 -6.03 -1.83 -19.81
N SER A 137 -7.31 -1.61 -19.54
CA SER A 137 -8.14 -0.63 -20.22
C SER A 137 -7.64 0.79 -19.99
N ARG A 138 -7.19 1.10 -18.78
CA ARG A 138 -6.65 2.40 -18.45
C ARG A 138 -5.31 2.67 -19.12
N GLY A 139 -4.46 1.66 -19.21
CA GLY A 139 -3.11 1.78 -19.79
C GLY A 139 -2.12 2.55 -18.93
N GLY A 140 -0.86 2.51 -19.29
CA GLY A 140 0.22 3.25 -18.64
C GLY A 140 0.54 2.80 -17.22
N GLU A 141 1.02 3.73 -16.39
CA GLU A 141 1.22 3.51 -14.96
C GLU A 141 -0.11 3.62 -14.24
N VAL A 142 -0.37 2.67 -13.35
CA VAL A 142 -1.64 2.63 -12.59
C VAL A 142 -1.34 2.41 -11.10
N THR A 143 -1.86 3.31 -10.29
CA THR A 143 -1.82 3.18 -8.83
C THR A 143 -3.16 2.67 -8.32
N VAL A 144 -3.13 1.66 -7.44
CA VAL A 144 -4.35 0.99 -6.95
C VAL A 144 -4.32 0.98 -5.42
N TRP A 145 -5.31 1.60 -4.81
CA TRP A 145 -5.52 1.48 -3.36
C TRP A 145 -6.46 0.32 -3.07
N LEU A 146 -5.91 -0.73 -2.48
CA LEU A 146 -6.66 -1.93 -2.11
C LEU A 146 -7.13 -1.93 -0.66
N GLY A 147 -6.56 -1.06 0.16
CA GLY A 147 -6.88 -0.99 1.58
C GLY A 147 -6.68 -2.35 2.24
N ASP A 148 -7.70 -2.82 2.93
CA ASP A 148 -7.75 -4.12 3.60
C ASP A 148 -8.47 -5.19 2.77
N SER A 149 -8.80 -4.92 1.51
CA SER A 149 -9.60 -5.83 0.67
C SER A 149 -8.81 -7.00 0.10
N ALA A 150 -7.47 -6.88 -0.01
CA ALA A 150 -6.65 -7.90 -0.63
C ALA A 150 -6.47 -9.13 0.28
N ASN A 151 -6.56 -10.31 -0.33
CA ASN A 151 -6.18 -11.57 0.32
C ASN A 151 -5.24 -12.38 -0.58
N ALA A 152 -4.73 -13.49 -0.06
CA ALA A 152 -3.76 -14.31 -0.79
C ALA A 152 -4.31 -14.83 -2.12
N ALA A 153 -5.56 -15.27 -2.15
CA ALA A 153 -6.18 -15.81 -3.37
C ALA A 153 -6.31 -14.72 -4.46
N GLY A 154 -6.84 -13.56 -4.09
CA GLY A 154 -7.00 -12.45 -5.02
C GLY A 154 -5.66 -11.93 -5.52
N LEU A 155 -4.71 -11.70 -4.61
CA LEU A 155 -3.39 -11.21 -4.98
C LEU A 155 -2.64 -12.22 -5.86
N GLY A 156 -2.65 -13.50 -5.50
CA GLY A 156 -1.98 -14.54 -6.28
C GLY A 156 -2.50 -14.64 -7.71
N THR A 157 -3.82 -14.62 -7.89
CA THR A 157 -4.44 -14.63 -9.22
C THR A 157 -4.06 -13.37 -10.01
N PHE A 158 -4.09 -12.21 -9.37
CA PHE A 158 -3.72 -10.95 -10.02
C PHE A 158 -2.26 -10.98 -10.49
N LEU A 159 -1.34 -11.37 -9.62
CA LEU A 159 0.09 -11.39 -9.94
C LEU A 159 0.40 -12.40 -11.04
N SER A 160 -0.23 -13.57 -11.02
CA SER A 160 -0.06 -14.56 -12.08
C SER A 160 -0.52 -14.03 -13.43
N ALA A 161 -1.67 -13.39 -13.47
CA ALA A 161 -2.21 -12.82 -14.71
C ALA A 161 -1.40 -11.62 -15.20
N ALA A 162 -0.94 -10.77 -14.30
CA ALA A 162 -0.08 -9.63 -14.63
C ALA A 162 1.25 -10.10 -15.22
N GLU A 163 1.87 -11.12 -14.63
CA GLU A 163 3.10 -11.71 -15.15
C GLU A 163 2.89 -12.26 -16.57
N ALA A 164 1.78 -12.98 -16.80
CA ALA A 164 1.44 -13.50 -18.12
C ALA A 164 1.21 -12.39 -19.15
N ALA A 165 0.77 -11.21 -18.72
CA ALA A 165 0.58 -10.04 -19.58
C ALA A 165 1.85 -9.18 -19.73
N ASP A 166 2.96 -9.63 -19.17
CA ASP A 166 4.23 -8.89 -19.12
C ASP A 166 4.12 -7.54 -18.40
N ASP A 167 3.21 -7.44 -17.45
CA ASP A 167 3.08 -6.29 -16.58
C ASP A 167 3.96 -6.47 -15.34
N ARG A 168 4.38 -5.36 -14.73
CA ARG A 168 5.23 -5.38 -13.53
C ARG A 168 4.52 -4.72 -12.37
N CYS A 169 4.49 -5.41 -11.22
CA CYS A 169 4.02 -4.85 -9.97
C CYS A 169 5.22 -4.32 -9.18
N LEU A 170 5.25 -3.02 -8.98
CA LEU A 170 6.38 -2.28 -8.44
C LEU A 170 6.03 -1.63 -7.11
N ALA A 171 7.06 -1.40 -6.29
CA ALA A 171 6.92 -0.66 -5.04
C ALA A 171 6.70 0.83 -5.32
N MET A 172 5.75 1.44 -4.60
CA MET A 172 5.46 2.87 -4.68
C MET A 172 6.69 3.70 -4.34
N THR A 173 6.85 4.82 -5.02
CA THR A 173 7.88 5.82 -4.72
C THR A 173 7.24 7.19 -4.54
N GLU A 174 8.00 8.14 -3.97
CA GLU A 174 7.51 9.50 -3.76
C GLU A 174 7.14 10.21 -5.07
N THR A 175 7.79 9.85 -6.17
CA THR A 175 7.54 10.47 -7.48
C THR A 175 6.30 9.93 -8.17
N VAL A 176 5.77 8.79 -7.73
CA VAL A 176 4.59 8.14 -8.31
C VAL A 176 3.32 8.47 -7.52
N SER A 177 3.43 8.62 -6.20
CA SER A 177 2.29 8.80 -5.28
C SER A 177 1.43 10.04 -5.58
#